data_bbae8aaa8f17db859b1442dd110901bd
#
_entry.id   bbae8aaa8f17db859b1442dd110901bd
#
_cell.length_a   1.000
_cell.length_b   1.000
_cell.length_c   1.000
_cell.angle_alpha   90.00
_cell.angle_beta   90.00
_cell.angle_gamma   90.00
#
_symmetry.space_group_name_H-M   'P 1'
#
loop_
_entity.id
_entity.type
_entity.pdbx_description
1 polymer ?
#
loop_
_entity_poly.entity_id
_entity_poly.type
_entity_poly.pdbx_seq_one_letter_code
_entity_poly.pdbx_strand_id
1 'polypeptide(L)'
;MVAQRIQIAGKRMVILEESDYLRLRSRLRPTKRDHDLPPIPPPTTSGRRPAAAYLLASTAREIVADRKAAGLTQQTLAKQAGIRQETLSRIESGKHAPTRKTLEKIDKALGKVA
;
A
#
# COMPACT_ATOMS: atom_id res chain seq x y z
N MET A 1 7.91 6.49 30.47
CA MET A 1 8.71 5.58 29.60
C MET A 1 10.17 5.87 29.82
N VAL A 2 10.92 4.91 30.36
CA VAL A 2 12.36 5.05 30.56
C VAL A 2 13.07 4.37 29.40
N ALA A 3 13.62 5.17 28.50
CA ALA A 3 14.38 4.66 27.36
C ALA A 3 15.85 4.98 27.58
N GLN A 4 16.72 3.98 27.53
CA GLN A 4 18.16 4.17 27.56
C GLN A 4 18.70 4.26 26.14
N ARG A 5 19.45 5.32 25.89
CA ARG A 5 20.16 5.49 24.61
C ARG A 5 21.58 4.96 24.77
N ILE A 6 21.95 4.05 23.87
CA ILE A 6 23.30 3.50 23.79
C ILE A 6 23.85 3.66 22.37
N GLN A 7 25.15 3.71 22.24
CA GLN A 7 25.83 3.76 20.95
C GLN A 7 26.76 2.55 20.83
N ILE A 8 26.52 1.71 19.82
CA ILE A 8 27.31 0.53 19.53
C ILE A 8 27.78 0.59 18.09
N ALA A 9 29.09 0.48 17.87
CA ALA A 9 29.69 0.49 16.54
C ALA A 9 29.24 1.68 15.65
N GLY A 10 29.12 2.87 16.25
CA GLY A 10 28.69 4.09 15.55
C GLY A 10 27.18 4.18 15.30
N LYS A 11 26.42 3.18 15.70
CA LYS A 11 24.96 3.19 15.57
C LYS A 11 24.29 3.57 16.87
N ARG A 12 23.32 4.48 16.80
CA ARG A 12 22.49 4.83 17.95
C ARG A 12 21.43 3.76 18.15
N MET A 13 21.39 3.20 19.34
CA MET A 13 20.39 2.20 19.73
C MET A 13 19.63 2.67 20.97
N VAL A 14 18.42 2.18 21.11
CA VAL A 14 17.57 2.48 22.27
C VAL A 14 17.21 1.16 22.94
N ILE A 15 17.42 1.09 24.25
CA ILE A 15 17.00 -0.04 25.08
C ILE A 15 15.69 0.35 25.75
N LEU A 16 14.67 -0.45 25.57
CA LEU A 16 13.35 -0.31 26.18
C LEU A 16 13.03 -1.55 27.00
N GLU A 17 12.21 -1.37 28.06
CA GLU A 17 11.58 -2.52 28.70
C GLU A 17 10.66 -3.22 27.70
N GLU A 18 10.55 -4.55 27.81
CA GLU A 18 9.72 -5.36 26.90
C GLU A 18 8.25 -4.88 26.89
N SER A 19 7.73 -4.52 28.07
CA SER A 19 6.38 -3.98 28.19
C SER A 19 6.17 -2.70 27.39
N ASP A 20 7.15 -1.80 27.39
CA ASP A 20 7.12 -0.56 26.62
C ASP A 20 7.24 -0.84 25.12
N TYR A 21 8.10 -1.78 24.74
CA TYR A 21 8.24 -2.22 23.35
C TYR A 21 6.92 -2.80 22.82
N LEU A 22 6.25 -3.66 23.58
CA LEU A 22 4.98 -4.24 23.18
C LEU A 22 3.88 -3.20 23.05
N ARG A 23 3.86 -2.19 23.91
CA ARG A 23 2.94 -1.06 23.80
C ARG A 23 3.17 -0.24 22.53
N LEU A 24 4.43 0.08 22.21
CA LEU A 24 4.78 0.77 20.99
C LEU A 24 4.43 -0.05 19.74
N ARG A 25 4.72 -1.34 19.76
CA ARG A 25 4.38 -2.25 18.70
C ARG A 25 2.87 -2.34 18.47
N SER A 26 2.07 -2.33 19.55
CA SER A 26 0.61 -2.35 19.44
C SER A 26 0.04 -1.06 18.83
N ARG A 27 0.72 0.09 19.04
CA ARG A 27 0.37 1.37 18.40
C ARG A 27 0.72 1.39 16.92
N LEU A 28 1.67 0.56 16.47
CA LEU A 28 2.06 0.40 15.07
C LEU A 28 1.20 -0.65 14.35
N ARG A 29 0.10 -1.09 14.94
CA ARG A 29 -0.86 -1.94 14.24
C ARG A 29 -1.28 -1.28 12.93
N PRO A 30 -1.45 -2.07 11.86
CA PRO A 30 -1.90 -1.53 10.59
C PRO A 30 -3.13 -0.67 10.84
N THR A 31 -3.08 0.53 10.34
CA THR A 31 -4.20 1.46 10.46
C THR A 31 -5.40 0.86 9.73
N LYS A 32 -6.60 1.28 10.10
CA LYS A 32 -7.83 0.87 9.42
C LYS A 32 -7.71 0.95 7.89
N ARG A 33 -6.83 1.84 7.41
CA ARG A 33 -6.54 2.01 5.98
C ARG A 33 -5.92 0.76 5.33
N ASP A 34 -5.09 0.01 6.07
CA ASP A 34 -4.45 -1.19 5.52
C ASP A 34 -5.44 -2.35 5.34
N HIS A 35 -6.49 -2.39 6.16
CA HIS A 35 -7.55 -3.39 6.02
C HIS A 35 -8.46 -3.15 4.81
N ASP A 36 -8.54 -1.90 4.36
CA ASP A 36 -9.35 -1.53 3.19
C ASP A 36 -8.60 -1.73 1.86
N LEU A 37 -7.33 -2.10 1.92
CA LEU A 37 -6.52 -2.33 0.73
C LEU A 37 -6.63 -3.78 0.24
N PRO A 38 -6.55 -4.02 -1.07
CA PRO A 38 -6.53 -5.38 -1.61
C PRO A 38 -5.41 -6.21 -0.97
N PRO A 39 -5.67 -7.47 -0.64
CA PRO A 39 -4.67 -8.33 -0.01
C PRO A 39 -3.52 -8.64 -0.97
N ILE A 40 -2.31 -8.72 -0.40
CA ILE A 40 -1.14 -9.21 -1.14
C ILE A 40 -1.16 -10.74 -1.08
N PRO A 41 -0.93 -11.46 -2.19
CA PRO A 41 -0.87 -12.90 -2.16
C PRO A 41 0.17 -13.42 -1.17
N PRO A 42 -0.13 -14.49 -0.43
CA PRO A 42 0.83 -15.08 0.49
C PRO A 42 2.03 -15.68 -0.27
N PRO A 43 3.20 -15.77 0.37
CA PRO A 43 4.33 -16.45 -0.23
C PRO A 43 4.02 -17.94 -0.45
N THR A 44 4.58 -18.52 -1.50
CA THR A 44 4.52 -19.96 -1.74
C THR A 44 5.31 -20.73 -0.69
N THR A 45 5.18 -22.07 -0.69
CA THR A 45 5.92 -22.97 0.22
C THR A 45 7.45 -22.78 0.16
N SER A 46 7.97 -22.28 -0.97
CA SER A 46 9.39 -21.93 -1.14
C SER A 46 9.75 -20.53 -0.65
N GLY A 47 8.82 -19.80 -0.02
CA GLY A 47 9.01 -18.43 0.44
C GLY A 47 8.98 -17.39 -0.67
N ARG A 48 8.73 -17.79 -1.91
CA ARG A 48 8.60 -16.88 -3.05
C ARG A 48 7.13 -16.56 -3.32
N ARG A 49 6.85 -15.33 -3.70
CA ARG A 49 5.51 -14.93 -4.14
C ARG A 49 5.38 -15.09 -5.65
N PRO A 50 4.20 -15.51 -6.16
CA PRO A 50 3.96 -15.53 -7.60
C PRO A 50 4.14 -14.10 -8.15
N ALA A 51 5.10 -13.91 -9.06
CA ALA A 51 5.48 -12.56 -9.51
C ALA A 51 4.31 -11.81 -10.15
N ALA A 52 3.54 -12.45 -11.02
CA ALA A 52 2.41 -11.82 -11.70
C ALA A 52 1.31 -11.42 -10.71
N ALA A 53 0.91 -12.33 -9.82
CA ALA A 53 -0.12 -12.06 -8.81
C ALA A 53 0.32 -10.99 -7.81
N TYR A 54 1.60 -11.00 -7.44
CA TYR A 54 2.18 -9.99 -6.54
C TYR A 54 2.15 -8.60 -7.18
N LEU A 55 2.54 -8.49 -8.46
CA LEU A 55 2.52 -7.23 -9.20
C LEU A 55 1.11 -6.68 -9.33
N LEU A 56 0.13 -7.52 -9.66
CA LEU A 56 -1.28 -7.13 -9.71
C LEU A 56 -1.78 -6.60 -8.38
N ALA A 57 -1.51 -7.31 -7.29
CA ALA A 57 -1.92 -6.91 -5.96
C ALA A 57 -1.21 -5.64 -5.50
N SER A 58 0.09 -5.50 -5.76
CA SER A 58 0.87 -4.30 -5.42
C SER A 58 0.35 -3.08 -6.15
N THR A 59 0.10 -3.19 -7.46
CA THR A 59 -0.45 -2.10 -8.28
C THR A 59 -1.84 -1.70 -7.79
N ALA A 60 -2.70 -2.69 -7.52
CA ALA A 60 -4.03 -2.45 -6.99
C ALA A 60 -3.99 -1.71 -5.65
N ARG A 61 -3.14 -2.15 -4.73
CA ARG A 61 -2.98 -1.50 -3.41
C ARG A 61 -2.50 -0.07 -3.55
N GLU A 62 -1.53 0.18 -4.42
CA GLU A 62 -0.99 1.52 -4.66
C GLU A 62 -2.06 2.47 -5.20
N ILE A 63 -2.81 2.04 -6.20
CA ILE A 63 -3.90 2.85 -6.77
C ILE A 63 -4.97 3.17 -5.72
N VAL A 64 -5.41 2.17 -4.95
CA VAL A 64 -6.41 2.37 -3.90
C VAL A 64 -5.90 3.33 -2.82
N ALA A 65 -4.65 3.15 -2.37
CA ALA A 65 -4.04 4.00 -1.36
C ALA A 65 -3.94 5.45 -1.83
N ASP A 66 -3.47 5.68 -3.05
CA ASP A 66 -3.32 7.01 -3.64
C ASP A 66 -4.67 7.68 -3.87
N ARG A 67 -5.66 6.92 -4.34
CA ARG A 67 -7.02 7.42 -4.51
C ARG A 67 -7.63 7.88 -3.19
N LYS A 68 -7.52 7.06 -2.15
CA LYS A 68 -8.03 7.39 -0.81
C LYS A 68 -7.28 8.57 -0.20
N ALA A 69 -5.98 8.64 -0.38
CA ALA A 69 -5.17 9.77 0.07
C ALA A 69 -5.58 11.09 -0.60
N ALA A 70 -5.99 11.02 -1.87
CA ALA A 70 -6.52 12.17 -2.60
C ALA A 70 -7.99 12.48 -2.28
N GLY A 71 -8.66 11.65 -1.47
CA GLY A 71 -10.06 11.83 -1.11
C GLY A 71 -11.04 11.56 -2.26
N LEU A 72 -10.61 10.79 -3.27
CA LEU A 72 -11.41 10.50 -4.45
C LEU A 72 -12.18 9.18 -4.32
N THR A 73 -13.40 9.16 -4.86
CA THR A 73 -14.15 7.91 -5.06
C THR A 73 -13.67 7.21 -6.33
N GLN A 74 -13.97 5.92 -6.49
CA GLN A 74 -13.69 5.21 -7.74
C GLN A 74 -14.33 5.91 -8.94
N GLN A 75 -15.57 6.33 -8.80
CA GLN A 75 -16.30 7.02 -9.86
C GLN A 75 -15.62 8.32 -10.28
N THR A 76 -15.19 9.13 -9.32
CA THR A 76 -14.52 10.40 -9.58
C THR A 76 -13.16 10.17 -10.24
N LEU A 77 -12.37 9.24 -9.74
CA LEU A 77 -11.07 8.93 -10.33
C LEU A 77 -11.22 8.39 -11.75
N ALA A 78 -12.16 7.47 -11.98
CA ALA A 78 -12.42 6.93 -13.30
C ALA A 78 -12.81 8.02 -14.30
N LYS A 79 -13.67 8.94 -13.89
CA LYS A 79 -14.07 10.08 -14.70
C LYS A 79 -12.89 10.99 -15.03
N GLN A 80 -12.06 11.32 -14.06
CA GLN A 80 -10.87 12.16 -14.26
C GLN A 80 -9.82 11.47 -15.14
N ALA A 81 -9.68 10.16 -15.01
CA ALA A 81 -8.76 9.37 -15.82
C ALA A 81 -9.30 9.06 -17.23
N GLY A 82 -10.59 9.31 -17.49
CA GLY A 82 -11.21 8.99 -18.77
C GLY A 82 -11.36 7.48 -19.00
N ILE A 83 -11.56 6.71 -17.95
CA ILE A 83 -11.81 5.27 -17.99
C ILE A 83 -13.17 4.95 -17.37
N ARG A 84 -13.66 3.73 -17.61
CA ARG A 84 -14.90 3.26 -17.00
C ARG A 84 -14.67 2.92 -15.53
N GLN A 85 -15.67 3.21 -14.68
CA GLN A 85 -15.62 2.83 -13.25
C GLN A 85 -15.43 1.32 -13.07
N GLU A 86 -16.08 0.50 -13.90
CA GLU A 86 -15.93 -0.97 -13.86
C GLU A 86 -14.49 -1.39 -14.12
N THR A 87 -13.81 -0.74 -15.07
CA THR A 87 -12.40 -1.00 -15.36
C THR A 87 -11.55 -0.67 -14.15
N LEU A 88 -11.74 0.48 -13.54
CA LEU A 88 -11.02 0.88 -12.33
C LEU A 88 -11.31 -0.09 -11.17
N SER A 89 -12.55 -0.48 -10.97
CA SER A 89 -12.94 -1.44 -9.96
C SER A 89 -12.22 -2.80 -10.12
N ARG A 90 -12.11 -3.30 -11.33
CA ARG A 90 -11.39 -4.54 -11.63
C ARG A 90 -9.89 -4.41 -11.38
N ILE A 91 -9.30 -3.27 -11.71
CA ILE A 91 -7.89 -2.97 -11.45
C ILE A 91 -7.64 -2.91 -9.94
N GLU A 92 -8.46 -2.19 -9.20
CA GLU A 92 -8.34 -2.04 -7.75
C GLU A 92 -8.58 -3.34 -6.98
N SER A 93 -9.35 -4.28 -7.53
CA SER A 93 -9.56 -5.59 -6.92
C SER A 93 -8.47 -6.61 -7.27
N GLY A 94 -7.52 -6.25 -8.12
CA GLY A 94 -6.45 -7.13 -8.56
C GLY A 94 -6.90 -8.18 -9.58
N LYS A 95 -8.09 -8.04 -10.16
CA LYS A 95 -8.63 -8.97 -11.18
C LYS A 95 -8.13 -8.68 -12.58
N HIS A 96 -7.68 -7.47 -12.84
CA HIS A 96 -7.27 -7.02 -14.15
C HIS A 96 -6.01 -6.16 -14.07
N ALA A 97 -5.03 -6.48 -14.92
CA ALA A 97 -3.83 -5.65 -15.02
C ALA A 97 -4.13 -4.42 -15.87
N PRO A 98 -3.81 -3.20 -15.39
CA PRO A 98 -3.95 -2.01 -16.21
C PRO A 98 -2.94 -2.05 -17.35
N THR A 99 -3.35 -1.61 -18.54
CA THR A 99 -2.40 -1.36 -19.62
C THR A 99 -1.55 -0.14 -19.27
N ARG A 100 -0.39 0.01 -19.93
CA ARG A 100 0.46 1.17 -19.72
C ARG A 100 -0.28 2.49 -19.93
N LYS A 101 -1.10 2.56 -20.98
CA LYS A 101 -1.96 3.74 -21.24
C LYS A 101 -2.93 4.02 -20.10
N THR A 102 -3.60 2.98 -19.60
CA THR A 102 -4.54 3.10 -18.50
C THR A 102 -3.85 3.57 -17.23
N LEU A 103 -2.68 3.00 -16.93
CA LEU A 103 -1.89 3.38 -15.76
C LEU A 103 -1.43 4.84 -15.85
N GLU A 104 -0.97 5.28 -17.01
CA GLU A 104 -0.61 6.68 -17.24
C GLU A 104 -1.78 7.63 -17.02
N LYS A 105 -2.98 7.27 -17.49
CA LYS A 105 -4.20 8.04 -17.27
C LYS A 105 -4.56 8.15 -15.79
N ILE A 106 -4.45 7.05 -15.05
CA ILE A 106 -4.70 7.02 -13.61
C ILE A 106 -3.67 7.87 -12.87
N ASP A 107 -2.40 7.70 -13.17
CA ASP A 107 -1.32 8.47 -12.54
C ASP A 107 -1.46 9.96 -12.79
N LYS A 108 -1.82 10.35 -14.02
CA LYS A 108 -2.10 11.74 -14.36
C LYS A 108 -3.28 12.30 -13.58
N ALA A 109 -4.36 11.54 -13.45
CA ALA A 109 -5.53 11.94 -12.67
C ALA A 109 -5.20 12.08 -11.17
N LEU A 110 -4.27 11.27 -10.65
CA LEU A 110 -3.78 11.35 -9.27
C LEU A 110 -2.70 12.42 -9.07
N GLY A 111 -2.25 13.08 -10.13
CA GLY A 111 -1.21 14.10 -10.06
C GLY A 111 0.19 13.56 -9.88
N LYS A 112 0.43 12.28 -10.18
CA LYS A 112 1.75 11.64 -10.05
C LYS A 112 2.71 11.90 -11.22
N VAL A 113 2.17 12.28 -12.37
CA VAL A 113 2.97 12.55 -13.56
C VAL A 113 3.30 14.02 -13.61
N ALA A 114 4.58 14.31 -13.65
CA ALA A 114 5.07 15.67 -13.83
C ALA A 114 4.79 16.16 -15.27
#